data_bb676df44ddce78ff1bb809352d11e18
#
_entry.id   bb676df44ddce78ff1bb809352d11e18
#
_cell.length_a   1.000
_cell.length_b   1.000
_cell.length_c   1.000
_cell.angle_alpha   90.00
_cell.angle_beta   90.00
_cell.angle_gamma   90.00
#
_symmetry.space_group_name_H-M   'P 1'
#
loop_
_entity.id
_entity.type
_entity.pdbx_description
1 polymer ?
#
loop_
_entity_poly.entity_id
_entity_poly.type
_entity_poly.pdbx_seq_one_letter_code
_entity_poly.pdbx_strand_id
1 'polypeptide(L)'
;EKHLYLKKLLDTYIGCSYILDETYMAYWLNLDVDISRFRDLCESNRVAVSISNGRIGLSFASMSKELMLDGVIRLAEIWKEC
;
A
#
# COMPACT_ATOMS: atom_id res chain seq x y z
N GLU A 1 16.40 7.36 -1.28
CA GLU A 1 15.41 7.58 -0.24
C GLU A 1 14.22 6.64 -0.35
N LYS A 2 13.75 6.17 0.80
CA LYS A 2 12.72 5.15 0.86
C LYS A 2 11.40 5.57 0.22
N HIS A 3 10.96 6.79 0.44
CA HIS A 3 9.66 7.23 -0.09
C HIS A 3 9.66 7.34 -1.62
N LEU A 4 10.77 7.72 -2.22
CA LEU A 4 10.88 7.79 -3.67
C LEU A 4 10.89 6.39 -4.29
N TYR A 5 11.53 5.44 -3.62
CA TYR A 5 11.51 4.06 -4.05
C TYR A 5 10.11 3.46 -3.98
N LEU A 6 9.40 3.70 -2.88
CA LEU A 6 8.02 3.24 -2.71
C LEU A 6 7.10 3.87 -3.76
N LYS A 7 7.27 5.16 -4.03
CA LYS A 7 6.51 5.84 -5.08
C LYS A 7 6.70 5.17 -6.43
N LYS A 8 7.93 4.83 -6.75
CA LYS A 8 8.24 4.15 -8.01
C LYS A 8 7.57 2.78 -8.09
N LEU A 9 7.56 2.04 -6.98
CA LEU A 9 6.89 0.75 -6.92
C LEU A 9 5.38 0.89 -7.09
N LEU A 10 4.78 1.87 -6.45
CA LEU A 10 3.34 2.12 -6.58
C LEU A 10 2.97 2.47 -8.01
N ASP A 11 3.75 3.32 -8.67
CA ASP A 11 3.51 3.68 -10.06
C ASP A 11 3.68 2.48 -11.00
N THR A 12 4.61 1.60 -10.70
CA THR A 12 4.92 0.44 -11.55
C THR A 12 3.90 -0.69 -11.39
N TYR A 13 3.53 -1.02 -10.15
CA TYR A 13 2.74 -2.22 -9.87
C TYR A 13 1.27 -1.95 -9.62
N ILE A 14 0.92 -0.79 -9.11
CA ILE A 14 -0.46 -0.48 -8.72
C ILE A 14 -1.10 0.55 -9.64
N GLY A 15 -0.45 1.68 -9.84
CA GLY A 15 -0.94 2.71 -10.76
C GLY A 15 -2.21 3.43 -10.31
N CYS A 16 -2.51 3.44 -9.02
CA CYS A 16 -3.66 4.15 -8.49
C CYS A 16 -3.28 5.56 -8.04
N SER A 17 -4.28 6.37 -7.71
CA SER A 17 -4.07 7.66 -7.08
C SER A 17 -3.59 7.46 -5.66
N TYR A 18 -2.64 8.28 -5.21
CA TYR A 18 -2.15 8.22 -3.83
C TYR A 18 -1.75 9.60 -3.36
N ILE A 19 -1.67 9.75 -2.04
CA ILE A 19 -1.26 10.99 -1.39
C ILE A 19 -0.12 10.65 -0.42
N LEU A 20 0.96 11.44 -0.47
CA LEU A 20 2.05 11.30 0.47
C LEU A 20 1.72 12.08 1.75
N ASP A 21 1.73 11.39 2.87
CA ASP A 21 1.59 12.00 4.19
C ASP A 21 2.96 11.99 4.87
N GLU A 22 3.64 13.14 4.85
CA GLU A 22 4.96 13.27 5.42
C GLU A 22 4.97 13.20 6.95
N THR A 23 3.87 13.58 7.58
CA THR A 23 3.74 13.55 9.04
C THR A 23 3.83 12.12 9.58
N TYR A 24 3.12 11.21 8.93
CA TYR A 24 3.09 9.79 9.32
C TYR A 24 4.02 8.94 8.50
N MET A 25 4.75 9.53 7.57
CA MET A 25 5.65 8.83 6.65
C MET A 25 4.96 7.66 5.96
N ALA A 26 3.83 7.96 5.33
CA ALA A 26 2.99 6.95 4.70
C ALA A 26 2.41 7.45 3.39
N TYR A 27 2.11 6.52 2.49
CA TYR A 27 1.31 6.79 1.30
C TYR A 27 -0.11 6.30 1.53
N TRP A 28 -1.08 7.16 1.26
CA TRP A 28 -2.50 6.81 1.33
C TRP A 28 -3.01 6.54 -0.07
N LEU A 29 -3.41 5.30 -0.32
CA LEU A 29 -3.85 4.85 -1.63
C LEU A 29 -5.37 4.97 -1.75
N ASN A 30 -5.81 5.49 -2.89
CA ASN A 30 -7.23 5.58 -3.20
C ASN A 30 -7.59 4.48 -4.19
N LEU A 31 -7.92 3.30 -3.66
CA LEU A 31 -8.29 2.14 -4.47
C LEU A 31 -9.81 2.03 -4.58
N ASP A 32 -10.29 1.73 -5.78
CA ASP A 32 -11.71 1.55 -6.03
C ASP A 32 -12.09 0.08 -5.80
N VAL A 33 -12.14 -0.29 -4.52
CA VAL A 33 -12.41 -1.67 -4.10
C VAL A 33 -13.26 -1.68 -2.83
N ASP A 34 -13.81 -2.84 -2.50
CA ASP A 34 -14.44 -3.06 -1.20
C ASP A 34 -13.33 -3.08 -0.14
N ILE A 35 -13.28 -2.03 0.66
CA ILE A 35 -12.22 -1.85 1.66
C ILE A 35 -12.21 -2.97 2.70
N SER A 36 -13.39 -3.42 3.14
CA SER A 36 -13.47 -4.51 4.12
C SER A 36 -12.87 -5.80 3.58
N ARG A 37 -13.21 -6.15 2.35
CA ARG A 37 -12.65 -7.33 1.68
C ARG A 37 -11.15 -7.17 1.45
N PHE A 38 -10.72 -6.01 1.01
CA PHE A 38 -9.30 -5.71 0.79
C PHE A 38 -8.52 -5.90 2.07
N ARG A 39 -9.03 -5.36 3.19
CA ARG A 39 -8.38 -5.50 4.48
C ARG A 39 -8.29 -6.97 4.90
N ASP A 40 -9.35 -7.74 4.74
CA ASP A 40 -9.37 -9.15 5.10
C ASP A 40 -8.34 -9.94 4.28
N LEU A 41 -8.23 -9.65 2.98
CA LEU A 41 -7.23 -10.28 2.12
C LEU A 41 -5.81 -9.88 2.53
N CYS A 42 -5.59 -8.62 2.90
CA CYS A 42 -4.31 -8.18 3.40
C CYS A 42 -3.91 -8.93 4.67
N GLU A 43 -4.82 -9.08 5.62
CA GLU A 43 -4.56 -9.82 6.85
C GLU A 43 -4.24 -11.29 6.55
N SER A 44 -4.99 -11.92 5.65
CA SER A 44 -4.78 -13.31 5.25
C SER A 44 -3.41 -13.52 4.60
N ASN A 45 -2.92 -12.53 3.89
CA ASN A 45 -1.64 -12.58 3.20
C ASN A 45 -0.50 -11.93 4.00
N ARG A 46 -0.77 -11.54 5.25
CA ARG A 46 0.20 -10.94 6.16
C ARG A 46 0.79 -9.63 5.63
N VAL A 47 -0.05 -8.84 4.97
CA VAL A 47 0.32 -7.49 4.52
C VAL A 47 -0.28 -6.51 5.50
N ALA A 48 0.59 -5.76 6.20
CA ALA A 48 0.14 -4.77 7.17
C ALA A 48 -0.22 -3.47 6.46
N VAL A 49 -1.48 -3.05 6.59
CA VAL A 49 -1.94 -1.79 6.04
C VAL A 49 -2.78 -1.06 7.09
N SER A 50 -2.83 0.25 6.98
CA SER A 50 -3.73 1.09 7.78
C SER A 50 -4.90 1.51 6.92
N ILE A 51 -6.09 1.64 7.53
CA ILE A 51 -7.27 2.08 6.80
C ILE A 51 -7.86 3.29 7.50
N SER A 52 -8.08 4.35 6.75
CA SER A 52 -8.67 5.58 7.25
C SER A 52 -9.44 6.26 6.13
N ASN A 53 -10.68 6.64 6.40
CA ASN A 53 -11.54 7.37 5.44
C ASN A 53 -11.65 6.67 4.08
N GLY A 54 -11.70 5.34 4.08
CA GLY A 54 -11.80 4.56 2.85
C GLY A 54 -10.51 4.50 2.05
N ARG A 55 -9.40 4.92 2.64
CA ARG A 55 -8.07 4.88 1.99
C ARG A 55 -7.18 3.88 2.71
N ILE A 56 -6.24 3.34 1.96
CA ILE A 56 -5.30 2.35 2.47
C ILE A 56 -3.94 3.01 2.62
N GLY A 57 -3.38 2.94 3.83
CA GLY A 57 -2.11 3.56 4.14
C GLY A 57 -0.97 2.55 4.20
N LEU A 58 0.13 2.88 3.53
CA LEU A 58 1.36 2.11 3.57
C LEU A 58 2.45 2.95 4.21
N SER A 59 2.85 2.59 5.42
CA SER A 59 3.94 3.27 6.13
C SER A 59 5.29 2.80 5.59
N PHE A 60 6.22 3.72 5.40
CA PHE A 60 7.55 3.40 4.89
C PHE A 60 8.67 3.71 5.88
N ALA A 61 8.34 4.26 7.04
CA ALA A 61 9.35 4.72 8.01
C ALA A 61 10.29 3.62 8.50
N SER A 62 9.75 2.43 8.75
CA SER A 62 10.51 1.30 9.30
C SER A 62 10.71 0.15 8.32
N MET A 63 10.37 0.35 7.05
CA MET A 63 10.48 -0.70 6.05
C MET A 63 11.81 -0.64 5.30
N SER A 64 12.41 -1.79 5.05
CA SER A 64 13.53 -1.89 4.11
C SER A 64 13.00 -1.85 2.67
N LYS A 65 13.88 -1.60 1.72
CA LYS A 65 13.49 -1.62 0.30
C LYS A 65 12.98 -2.99 -0.14
N GLU A 66 13.55 -4.05 0.40
CA GLU A 66 13.12 -5.42 0.10
C GLU A 66 11.70 -5.68 0.58
N LEU A 67 11.38 -5.23 1.80
CA LEU A 67 10.04 -5.36 2.34
C LEU A 67 9.03 -4.51 1.57
N MET A 68 9.43 -3.33 1.10
CA MET A 68 8.58 -2.49 0.27
C MET A 68 8.22 -3.19 -1.03
N LEU A 69 9.21 -3.75 -1.70
CA LEU A 69 8.99 -4.47 -2.96
C LEU A 69 8.05 -5.65 -2.77
N ASP A 70 8.32 -6.50 -1.80
CA ASP A 70 7.49 -7.66 -1.49
C ASP A 70 6.06 -7.24 -1.13
N GLY A 71 5.93 -6.23 -0.28
CA GLY A 71 4.63 -5.73 0.15
C GLY A 71 3.80 -5.14 -0.98
N VAL A 72 4.42 -4.37 -1.87
CA VAL A 72 3.73 -3.77 -3.01
C VAL A 72 3.29 -4.84 -4.01
N ILE A 73 4.11 -5.83 -4.26
CA ILE A 73 3.75 -6.94 -5.16
C ILE A 73 2.55 -7.71 -4.60
N ARG A 74 2.57 -8.03 -3.32
CA ARG A 74 1.45 -8.72 -2.66
C ARG A 74 0.18 -7.86 -2.69
N LEU A 75 0.33 -6.58 -2.43
CA LEU A 75 -0.79 -5.64 -2.44
C LEU A 75 -1.43 -5.56 -3.84
N ALA A 76 -0.61 -5.53 -4.87
CA ALA A 76 -1.09 -5.52 -6.26
C ALA A 76 -1.87 -6.78 -6.59
N GLU A 77 -1.41 -7.95 -6.14
CA GLU A 77 -2.10 -9.21 -6.34
C GLU A 77 -3.45 -9.23 -5.61
N ILE A 78 -3.48 -8.74 -4.38
CA ILE A 78 -4.71 -8.64 -3.60
C ILE A 78 -5.71 -7.70 -4.28
N TRP A 79 -5.23 -6.58 -4.79
CA TRP A 79 -6.08 -5.62 -5.50
C TRP A 79 -6.74 -6.25 -6.73
N LYS A 80 -6.02 -7.09 -7.45
CA LYS A 80 -6.58 -7.78 -8.61
C LYS A 80 -7.68 -8.76 -8.25
N GLU A 81 -7.66 -9.29 -7.04
CA GLU A 81 -8.69 -10.21 -6.55
C GLU A 81 -9.96 -9.50 -6.08
N CYS A 82 -9.87 -8.21 -5.86
CA CYS A 82 -11.03 -7.39 -5.48
C CYS A 82 -11.81 -6.78 -6.69
#